data_116bf6ac886c449324b6509e19d5713a
#
_entry.id   116bf6ac886c449324b6509e19d5713a
#
_cell.length_a   1.000
_cell.length_b   1.000
_cell.length_c   1.000
_cell.angle_alpha   90.00
_cell.angle_beta   90.00
_cell.angle_gamma   90.00
#
_symmetry.space_group_name_H-M   'P 1'
#
loop_
_entity.id
_entity.type
_entity.pdbx_description
1 polymer ?
#
loop_
_entity_poly.entity_id
_entity_poly.type
_entity_poly.pdbx_seq_one_letter_code
_entity_poly.pdbx_strand_id
1 'polypeptide(L)'
;MIKVKLLEHTPHPERVVAMAARLCYSAAGAEELAEKMTDEQVEKLVDKIIQMGHASTMEHVSFTFGIEGVSRVLTHQLVRHRLASYSQQSQRYVAEHDFEYILPPSIDERPEASERFKALMENIQQAYNDLVEAGVPKEDARYVLANATETKIVVTMNARSLMHFFNLRCCNRAQWEIRELAYKMLAEAKAVAPLLFKNAGASCVATGHCPEGAMTCGKFAEMIKMRV
;
A
#
# COMPACT_ATOMS: atom_id res chain seq x y z
N MET A 1 -0.68 -15.73 -3.37
CA MET A 1 0.10 -15.03 -2.29
C MET A 1 0.47 -13.64 -2.79
N ILE A 2 0.22 -12.59 -2.00
CA ILE A 2 0.51 -11.18 -2.38
C ILE A 2 2.00 -11.00 -2.65
N LYS A 3 2.32 -10.49 -3.83
CA LYS A 3 3.67 -10.07 -4.23
C LYS A 3 3.71 -8.55 -4.28
N VAL A 4 4.74 -7.96 -3.68
CA VAL A 4 5.00 -6.51 -3.71
C VAL A 4 6.46 -6.31 -4.09
N LYS A 5 6.69 -5.39 -4.99
CA LYS A 5 8.03 -4.98 -5.38
C LYS A 5 8.07 -3.46 -5.51
N LEU A 6 9.01 -2.82 -4.86
CA LEU A 6 9.36 -1.44 -5.14
C LEU A 6 10.02 -1.39 -6.53
N LEU A 7 9.35 -0.75 -7.49
CA LEU A 7 9.82 -0.62 -8.86
C LEU A 7 10.77 0.56 -9.01
N GLU A 8 10.37 1.71 -8.45
CA GLU A 8 11.11 2.96 -8.54
C GLU A 8 10.85 3.83 -7.30
N HIS A 9 11.81 4.68 -6.98
CA HIS A 9 11.67 5.71 -5.96
C HIS A 9 12.54 6.92 -6.27
N THR A 10 12.24 8.07 -5.68
CA THR A 10 13.11 9.26 -5.75
C THR A 10 14.50 8.89 -5.23
N PRO A 11 15.59 9.15 -5.98
CA PRO A 11 16.96 8.90 -5.51
C PRO A 11 17.26 9.65 -4.20
N HIS A 12 17.94 8.99 -3.26
CA HIS A 12 18.34 9.56 -1.97
C HIS A 12 17.17 10.26 -1.24
N PRO A 13 16.03 9.58 -0.99
CA PRO A 13 14.78 10.22 -0.59
C PRO A 13 14.91 11.01 0.72
N GLU A 14 15.69 10.51 1.68
CA GLU A 14 15.91 11.17 2.97
C GLU A 14 16.68 12.49 2.82
N ARG A 15 17.66 12.51 1.92
CA ARG A 15 18.43 13.72 1.60
C ARG A 15 17.56 14.77 0.94
N VAL A 16 16.67 14.38 0.02
CA VAL A 16 15.72 15.29 -0.63
C VAL A 16 14.78 15.92 0.41
N VAL A 17 14.23 15.12 1.33
CA VAL A 17 13.35 15.62 2.41
C VAL A 17 14.10 16.59 3.33
N ALA A 18 15.32 16.23 3.75
CA ALA A 18 16.15 17.08 4.61
C ALA A 18 16.51 18.40 3.93
N MET A 19 16.92 18.35 2.65
CA MET A 19 17.25 19.55 1.85
C MET A 19 16.05 20.47 1.70
N ALA A 20 14.87 19.93 1.37
CA ALA A 20 13.64 20.70 1.25
C ALA A 20 13.28 21.41 2.57
N ALA A 21 13.43 20.70 3.69
CA ALA A 21 13.21 21.29 5.01
C ALA A 21 14.25 22.35 5.36
N ARG A 22 15.53 22.12 5.07
CA ARG A 22 16.60 23.06 5.38
C ARG A 22 16.47 24.35 4.60
N LEU A 23 16.05 24.28 3.35
CA LEU A 23 15.87 25.44 2.48
C LEU A 23 14.91 26.48 3.08
N CYS A 24 13.89 26.07 3.82
CA CYS A 24 12.93 26.97 4.47
C CYS A 24 13.56 27.87 5.54
N TYR A 25 14.73 27.51 6.05
CA TYR A 25 15.38 28.21 7.19
C TYR A 25 16.85 28.54 6.91
N SER A 26 17.26 28.49 5.63
CA SER A 26 18.66 28.72 5.23
C SER A 26 18.75 29.87 4.24
N ALA A 27 19.81 30.68 4.34
CA ALA A 27 20.16 31.67 3.33
C ALA A 27 20.89 31.02 2.13
N ALA A 28 21.36 29.78 2.28
CA ALA A 28 22.03 29.03 1.21
C ALA A 28 21.03 28.56 0.16
N GLY A 29 21.44 28.53 -1.11
CA GLY A 29 20.61 28.04 -2.21
C GLY A 29 20.49 26.50 -2.23
N ALA A 30 19.55 25.98 -3.04
CA ALA A 30 19.29 24.56 -3.13
C ALA A 30 20.50 23.72 -3.58
N GLU A 31 21.27 24.19 -4.57
CA GLU A 31 22.50 23.54 -5.05
C GLU A 31 23.54 23.45 -3.94
N GLU A 32 23.78 24.56 -3.23
CA GLU A 32 24.73 24.59 -2.13
C GLU A 32 24.34 23.61 -1.00
N LEU A 33 23.05 23.53 -0.69
CA LEU A 33 22.54 22.57 0.31
C LEU A 33 22.70 21.12 -0.16
N ALA A 34 22.45 20.84 -1.45
CA ALA A 34 22.62 19.53 -2.03
C ALA A 34 24.07 19.02 -1.94
N GLU A 35 25.04 19.92 -2.17
CA GLU A 35 26.47 19.60 -2.13
C GLU A 35 27.03 19.47 -0.70
N LYS A 36 26.61 20.38 0.19
CA LYS A 36 27.26 20.55 1.49
C LYS A 36 26.61 19.82 2.67
N MET A 37 25.38 19.33 2.54
CA MET A 37 24.75 18.60 3.63
C MET A 37 25.43 17.26 3.87
N THR A 38 25.87 17.03 5.11
CA THR A 38 26.44 15.72 5.55
C THR A 38 25.30 14.74 5.89
N ASP A 39 25.60 13.44 5.87
CA ASP A 39 24.62 12.40 6.22
C ASP A 39 24.14 12.54 7.67
N GLU A 40 25.02 12.95 8.59
CA GLU A 40 24.65 13.24 9.99
C GLU A 40 23.64 14.41 10.09
N GLN A 41 23.80 15.44 9.25
CA GLN A 41 22.84 16.56 9.20
C GLN A 41 21.51 16.12 8.62
N VAL A 42 21.52 15.22 7.61
CA VAL A 42 20.31 14.63 7.03
C VAL A 42 19.56 13.85 8.11
N GLU A 43 20.22 12.93 8.81
CA GLU A 43 19.62 12.11 9.87
C GLU A 43 18.96 12.96 10.95
N LYS A 44 19.73 13.89 11.54
CA LYS A 44 19.22 14.81 12.59
C LYS A 44 18.02 15.62 12.13
N LEU A 45 18.03 16.09 10.88
CA LEU A 45 16.95 16.93 10.37
C LEU A 45 15.71 16.11 10.04
N VAL A 46 15.84 14.91 9.44
CA VAL A 46 14.73 13.99 9.19
C VAL A 46 14.06 13.59 10.50
N ASP A 47 14.82 13.19 11.52
CA ASP A 47 14.27 12.87 12.84
C ASP A 47 13.49 14.05 13.43
N LYS A 48 14.03 15.26 13.34
CA LYS A 48 13.36 16.48 13.82
C LYS A 48 12.05 16.76 13.07
N ILE A 49 12.03 16.60 11.73
CA ILE A 49 10.84 16.81 10.90
C ILE A 49 9.74 15.83 11.30
N ILE A 50 10.08 14.55 11.49
CA ILE A 50 9.15 13.51 11.90
C ILE A 50 8.58 13.80 13.29
N GLN A 51 9.42 14.15 14.27
CA GLN A 51 8.99 14.48 15.64
C GLN A 51 8.07 15.70 15.70
N MET A 52 8.33 16.71 14.87
CA MET A 52 7.52 17.93 14.80
C MET A 52 6.24 17.76 13.96
N GLY A 53 6.09 16.66 13.25
CA GLY A 53 4.96 16.43 12.35
C GLY A 53 4.98 17.31 11.09
N HIS A 54 6.13 17.85 10.69
CA HIS A 54 6.28 18.70 9.50
C HIS A 54 6.32 17.86 8.22
N ALA A 55 5.19 17.22 7.89
CA ALA A 55 5.10 16.23 6.83
C ALA A 55 5.09 16.80 5.40
N SER A 56 5.01 18.12 5.21
CA SER A 56 4.96 18.73 3.86
C SER A 56 6.21 18.44 3.04
N THR A 57 7.39 18.40 3.66
CA THR A 57 8.66 18.09 2.98
C THR A 57 8.74 16.65 2.47
N MET A 58 7.95 15.73 3.06
CA MET A 58 7.85 14.34 2.60
C MET A 58 7.09 14.21 1.27
N GLU A 59 6.40 15.25 0.82
CA GLU A 59 5.67 15.23 -0.46
C GLU A 59 6.62 15.31 -1.68
N HIS A 60 7.88 15.74 -1.48
CA HIS A 60 8.87 15.82 -2.55
C HIS A 60 9.45 14.48 -2.99
N VAL A 61 9.17 13.39 -2.27
CA VAL A 61 9.69 12.06 -2.59
C VAL A 61 8.56 11.08 -2.84
N SER A 62 8.71 10.28 -3.88
CA SER A 62 7.70 9.33 -4.38
C SER A 62 8.26 7.92 -4.46
N PHE A 63 7.36 6.93 -4.33
CA PHE A 63 7.65 5.50 -4.38
C PHE A 63 6.61 4.83 -5.27
N THR A 64 7.07 4.00 -6.21
CA THR A 64 6.24 3.27 -7.16
C THR A 64 6.35 1.78 -6.91
N PHE A 65 5.22 1.13 -6.61
CA PHE A 65 5.15 -0.30 -6.31
C PHE A 65 4.40 -1.05 -7.40
N GLY A 66 4.91 -2.21 -7.78
CA GLY A 66 4.18 -3.25 -8.49
C GLY A 66 3.57 -4.23 -7.49
N ILE A 67 2.30 -4.52 -7.63
CA ILE A 67 1.51 -5.35 -6.72
C ILE A 67 0.77 -6.39 -7.55
N GLU A 68 0.90 -7.67 -7.18
CA GLU A 68 0.24 -8.82 -7.81
C GLU A 68 -0.32 -9.76 -6.75
N GLY A 69 -1.24 -10.64 -7.15
CA GLY A 69 -1.83 -11.64 -6.24
C GLY A 69 -2.79 -11.01 -5.24
N VAL A 70 -3.52 -9.96 -5.64
CA VAL A 70 -4.49 -9.24 -4.80
C VAL A 70 -5.89 -9.28 -5.44
N SER A 71 -6.91 -9.28 -4.59
CA SER A 71 -8.30 -9.28 -5.05
C SER A 71 -8.79 -7.90 -5.53
N ARG A 72 -9.85 -7.89 -6.32
CA ARG A 72 -10.62 -6.66 -6.59
C ARG A 72 -11.19 -6.05 -5.31
N VAL A 73 -11.53 -6.85 -4.30
CA VAL A 73 -11.95 -6.36 -2.97
C VAL A 73 -10.89 -5.45 -2.38
N LEU A 74 -9.61 -5.86 -2.42
CA LEU A 74 -8.51 -5.05 -1.91
C LEU A 74 -8.37 -3.75 -2.71
N THR A 75 -8.38 -3.83 -4.03
CA THR A 75 -8.15 -2.63 -4.85
C THR A 75 -9.24 -1.58 -4.69
N HIS A 76 -10.50 -1.97 -4.42
CA HIS A 76 -11.59 -1.04 -4.07
C HIS A 76 -11.33 -0.27 -2.77
N GLN A 77 -10.53 -0.82 -1.84
CA GLN A 77 -10.09 -0.13 -0.64
C GLN A 77 -8.83 0.72 -0.90
N LEU A 78 -7.90 0.21 -1.72
CA LEU A 78 -6.64 0.86 -2.03
C LEU A 78 -6.86 2.21 -2.75
N VAL A 79 -7.73 2.25 -3.75
CA VAL A 79 -8.03 3.46 -4.54
C VAL A 79 -8.77 4.56 -3.75
N ARG A 80 -9.16 4.29 -2.50
CA ARG A 80 -9.69 5.33 -1.60
C ARG A 80 -8.61 6.28 -1.09
N HIS A 81 -7.34 5.90 -1.19
CA HIS A 81 -6.20 6.78 -0.90
C HIS A 81 -5.94 7.66 -2.13
N ARG A 82 -6.53 8.88 -2.15
CA ARG A 82 -6.66 9.72 -3.35
C ARG A 82 -5.39 10.45 -3.78
N LEU A 83 -4.45 10.66 -2.87
CA LEU A 83 -3.15 11.29 -3.20
C LEU A 83 -2.18 10.20 -3.69
N ALA A 84 -2.55 9.55 -4.78
CA ALA A 84 -1.82 8.46 -5.40
C ALA A 84 -2.19 8.34 -6.88
N SER A 85 -1.31 7.72 -7.67
CA SER A 85 -1.56 7.30 -9.05
C SER A 85 -1.70 5.79 -9.11
N TYR A 86 -2.68 5.31 -9.88
CA TYR A 86 -3.00 3.90 -10.02
C TYR A 86 -3.10 3.48 -11.48
N SER A 87 -2.47 2.35 -11.81
CA SER A 87 -2.64 1.66 -13.09
C SER A 87 -2.94 0.19 -12.80
N GLN A 88 -4.18 -0.23 -13.00
CA GLN A 88 -4.66 -1.57 -12.73
C GLN A 88 -4.91 -2.34 -14.01
N GLN A 89 -4.63 -3.65 -14.02
CA GLN A 89 -4.93 -4.53 -15.14
C GLN A 89 -6.41 -4.42 -15.54
N SER A 90 -6.62 -4.17 -16.83
CA SER A 90 -7.96 -3.90 -17.38
C SER A 90 -8.64 -5.18 -17.82
N GLN A 91 -9.75 -5.52 -17.21
CA GLN A 91 -10.66 -6.59 -17.65
C GLN A 91 -11.44 -6.26 -18.93
N ARG A 92 -11.27 -5.06 -19.50
CA ARG A 92 -11.80 -4.72 -20.83
C ARG A 92 -10.91 -5.25 -21.95
N TYR A 93 -9.60 -5.23 -21.73
CA TYR A 93 -8.60 -5.58 -22.75
C TYR A 93 -8.01 -6.97 -22.55
N VAL A 94 -7.77 -7.36 -21.30
CA VAL A 94 -7.24 -8.68 -20.96
C VAL A 94 -8.40 -9.65 -20.75
N ALA A 95 -8.35 -10.79 -21.42
CA ALA A 95 -9.35 -11.85 -21.24
C ALA A 95 -9.08 -12.64 -19.96
N GLU A 96 -10.12 -12.97 -19.25
CA GLU A 96 -10.09 -13.70 -17.97
C GLU A 96 -10.56 -15.15 -18.17
N HIS A 97 -10.05 -15.83 -19.22
CA HIS A 97 -10.46 -17.21 -19.56
C HIS A 97 -10.05 -18.25 -18.53
N ASP A 98 -9.05 -17.94 -17.70
CA ASP A 98 -8.56 -18.76 -16.59
C ASP A 98 -8.13 -17.81 -15.48
N PHE A 99 -9.10 -17.16 -14.83
CA PHE A 99 -8.77 -16.19 -13.82
C PHE A 99 -8.39 -16.83 -12.49
N GLU A 100 -7.32 -16.37 -11.89
CA GLU A 100 -7.01 -16.67 -10.50
C GLU A 100 -7.95 -15.91 -9.56
N TYR A 101 -8.15 -16.39 -8.35
CA TYR A 101 -8.94 -15.74 -7.33
C TYR A 101 -8.29 -15.84 -5.94
N ILE A 102 -8.64 -14.92 -5.08
CA ILE A 102 -8.16 -14.87 -3.70
C ILE A 102 -9.20 -15.53 -2.80
N LEU A 103 -8.82 -16.63 -2.16
CA LEU A 103 -9.65 -17.33 -1.17
C LEU A 103 -9.39 -16.71 0.22
N PRO A 104 -10.41 -16.08 0.85
CA PRO A 104 -10.23 -15.49 2.18
C PRO A 104 -9.91 -16.57 3.24
N PRO A 105 -8.97 -16.31 4.18
CA PRO A 105 -8.59 -17.27 5.21
C PRO A 105 -9.79 -17.79 6.02
N SER A 106 -10.73 -16.91 6.37
CA SER A 106 -11.94 -17.28 7.13
C SER A 106 -12.89 -18.24 6.37
N ILE A 107 -12.79 -18.30 5.04
CA ILE A 107 -13.51 -19.27 4.21
C ILE A 107 -12.69 -20.56 4.10
N ASP A 108 -11.37 -20.42 3.87
CA ASP A 108 -10.46 -21.56 3.69
C ASP A 108 -10.39 -22.45 4.95
N GLU A 109 -10.47 -21.86 6.13
CA GLU A 109 -10.53 -22.57 7.43
C GLU A 109 -11.81 -23.42 7.63
N ARG A 110 -12.79 -23.32 6.74
CA ARG A 110 -14.08 -24.03 6.81
C ARG A 110 -14.28 -24.89 5.58
N PRO A 111 -14.08 -26.24 5.68
CA PRO A 111 -14.07 -27.13 4.50
C PRO A 111 -15.29 -26.96 3.59
N GLU A 112 -16.50 -27.02 4.15
CA GLU A 112 -17.74 -26.89 3.37
C GLU A 112 -17.88 -25.50 2.69
N ALA A 113 -17.46 -24.42 3.37
CA ALA A 113 -17.49 -23.08 2.79
C ALA A 113 -16.42 -22.93 1.69
N SER A 114 -15.24 -23.51 1.90
CA SER A 114 -14.14 -23.52 0.93
C SER A 114 -14.55 -24.26 -0.35
N GLU A 115 -15.14 -25.46 -0.22
CA GLU A 115 -15.64 -26.23 -1.38
C GLU A 115 -16.72 -25.47 -2.16
N ARG A 116 -17.70 -24.90 -1.46
CA ARG A 116 -18.76 -24.09 -2.10
C ARG A 116 -18.22 -22.87 -2.79
N PHE A 117 -17.22 -22.21 -2.19
CA PHE A 117 -16.57 -21.04 -2.78
C PHE A 117 -15.83 -21.41 -4.06
N LYS A 118 -15.02 -22.49 -4.05
CA LYS A 118 -14.29 -22.97 -5.23
C LYS A 118 -15.23 -23.35 -6.36
N ALA A 119 -16.27 -24.15 -6.07
CA ALA A 119 -17.27 -24.51 -7.05
C ALA A 119 -18.00 -23.30 -7.66
N LEU A 120 -18.23 -22.24 -6.87
CA LEU A 120 -18.80 -20.99 -7.40
C LEU A 120 -17.81 -20.27 -8.33
N MET A 121 -16.51 -20.24 -8.01
CA MET A 121 -15.51 -19.62 -8.87
C MET A 121 -15.39 -20.36 -10.22
N GLU A 122 -15.45 -21.69 -10.23
CA GLU A 122 -15.49 -22.51 -11.44
C GLU A 122 -16.72 -22.20 -12.31
N ASN A 123 -17.92 -22.09 -11.70
CA ASN A 123 -19.14 -21.72 -12.41
C ASN A 123 -19.07 -20.29 -13.00
N ILE A 124 -18.48 -19.35 -12.29
CA ILE A 124 -18.26 -17.99 -12.78
C ILE A 124 -17.29 -17.99 -13.96
N GLN A 125 -16.23 -18.78 -13.88
CA GLN A 125 -15.28 -18.94 -14.98
C GLN A 125 -15.97 -19.47 -16.23
N GLN A 126 -16.79 -20.53 -16.08
CA GLN A 126 -17.55 -21.08 -17.20
C GLN A 126 -18.52 -20.06 -17.79
N ALA A 127 -19.27 -19.36 -16.94
CA ALA A 127 -20.21 -18.33 -17.40
C ALA A 127 -19.51 -17.18 -18.18
N TYR A 128 -18.31 -16.76 -17.74
CA TYR A 128 -17.51 -15.78 -18.46
C TYR A 128 -17.09 -16.30 -19.85
N ASN A 129 -16.61 -17.53 -19.91
CA ASN A 129 -16.17 -18.16 -21.16
C ASN A 129 -17.34 -18.31 -22.14
N ASP A 130 -18.49 -18.80 -21.68
CA ASP A 130 -19.70 -18.96 -22.49
C ASP A 130 -20.17 -17.61 -23.09
N LEU A 131 -20.12 -16.52 -22.30
CA LEU A 131 -20.46 -15.18 -22.78
C LEU A 131 -19.49 -14.71 -23.89
N VAL A 132 -18.19 -14.90 -23.68
CA VAL A 132 -17.17 -14.50 -24.67
C VAL A 132 -17.30 -15.34 -25.95
N GLU A 133 -17.53 -16.65 -25.84
CA GLU A 133 -17.77 -17.55 -26.98
C GLU A 133 -19.05 -17.20 -27.74
N ALA A 134 -20.09 -16.74 -27.04
CA ALA A 134 -21.29 -16.21 -27.65
C ALA A 134 -21.11 -14.85 -28.35
N GLY A 135 -19.90 -14.29 -28.35
CA GLY A 135 -19.57 -13.01 -28.98
C GLY A 135 -19.84 -11.77 -28.12
N VAL A 136 -20.12 -11.93 -26.82
CA VAL A 136 -20.28 -10.79 -25.90
C VAL A 136 -18.91 -10.10 -25.72
N PRO A 137 -18.81 -8.75 -25.87
CA PRO A 137 -17.57 -8.03 -25.64
C PRO A 137 -17.03 -8.26 -24.21
N LYS A 138 -15.71 -8.39 -24.05
CA LYS A 138 -15.06 -8.59 -22.73
C LYS A 138 -15.48 -7.55 -21.69
N GLU A 139 -15.71 -6.30 -22.10
CA GLU A 139 -16.15 -5.22 -21.21
C GLU A 139 -17.53 -5.46 -20.59
N ASP A 140 -18.36 -6.30 -21.21
CA ASP A 140 -19.67 -6.70 -20.71
C ASP A 140 -19.59 -8.09 -20.04
N ALA A 141 -18.89 -9.04 -20.65
CA ALA A 141 -18.71 -10.38 -20.06
C ALA A 141 -18.11 -10.32 -18.64
N ARG A 142 -17.21 -9.39 -18.37
CA ARG A 142 -16.59 -9.18 -17.03
C ARG A 142 -17.58 -8.86 -15.91
N TYR A 143 -18.85 -8.52 -16.21
CA TYR A 143 -19.86 -8.25 -15.19
C TYR A 143 -20.20 -9.48 -14.34
N VAL A 144 -19.93 -10.69 -14.82
CA VAL A 144 -20.10 -11.92 -14.04
C VAL A 144 -18.92 -12.20 -13.11
N LEU A 145 -17.77 -11.54 -13.28
CA LEU A 145 -16.57 -11.81 -12.49
C LEU A 145 -16.75 -11.44 -11.01
N ALA A 146 -16.25 -12.30 -10.14
CA ALA A 146 -16.34 -12.10 -8.70
C ALA A 146 -15.37 -11.00 -8.21
N ASN A 147 -15.71 -10.36 -7.10
CA ASN A 147 -14.81 -9.46 -6.39
C ASN A 147 -13.51 -10.17 -5.89
N ALA A 148 -13.56 -11.49 -5.77
CA ALA A 148 -12.41 -12.31 -5.40
C ALA A 148 -11.39 -12.47 -6.55
N THR A 149 -11.76 -12.15 -7.79
CA THR A 149 -10.86 -12.24 -8.96
C THR A 149 -9.54 -11.52 -8.67
N GLU A 150 -8.43 -12.20 -8.93
CA GLU A 150 -7.07 -11.68 -8.80
C GLU A 150 -6.85 -10.52 -9.77
N THR A 151 -5.97 -9.62 -9.38
CA THR A 151 -5.57 -8.50 -10.24
C THR A 151 -4.16 -8.02 -9.91
N LYS A 152 -3.62 -7.21 -10.83
CA LYS A 152 -2.31 -6.59 -10.74
C LYS A 152 -2.48 -5.07 -10.82
N ILE A 153 -1.69 -4.35 -10.02
CA ILE A 153 -1.79 -2.90 -9.97
C ILE A 153 -0.42 -2.27 -9.71
N VAL A 154 -0.13 -1.20 -10.43
CA VAL A 154 0.97 -0.29 -10.11
C VAL A 154 0.41 0.89 -9.33
N VAL A 155 1.07 1.25 -8.24
CA VAL A 155 0.70 2.41 -7.42
C VAL A 155 1.91 3.29 -7.16
N THR A 156 1.72 4.60 -7.33
CA THR A 156 2.72 5.61 -6.96
C THR A 156 2.14 6.52 -5.89
N MET A 157 2.86 6.66 -4.78
CA MET A 157 2.52 7.56 -3.67
C MET A 157 3.76 8.35 -3.23
N ASN A 158 3.57 9.61 -2.79
CA ASN A 158 4.63 10.29 -2.05
C ASN A 158 4.76 9.76 -0.61
N ALA A 159 5.87 10.07 0.07
CA ALA A 159 6.14 9.54 1.41
C ALA A 159 5.06 9.94 2.42
N ARG A 160 4.50 11.15 2.35
CA ARG A 160 3.41 11.59 3.23
C ARG A 160 2.16 10.74 3.06
N SER A 161 1.77 10.49 1.81
CA SER A 161 0.62 9.62 1.48
C SER A 161 0.84 8.18 1.94
N LEU A 162 2.08 7.65 1.78
CA LEU A 162 2.45 6.34 2.28
C LEU A 162 2.37 6.26 3.81
N MET A 163 2.85 7.26 4.54
CA MET A 163 2.71 7.31 6.00
C MET A 163 1.24 7.25 6.42
N HIS A 164 0.38 8.01 5.76
CA HIS A 164 -1.06 7.96 6.01
C HIS A 164 -1.66 6.58 5.67
N PHE A 165 -1.29 5.99 4.54
CA PHE A 165 -1.70 4.65 4.16
C PHE A 165 -1.29 3.62 5.21
N PHE A 166 -0.04 3.63 5.68
CA PHE A 166 0.45 2.71 6.70
C PHE A 166 -0.26 2.91 8.03
N ASN A 167 -0.51 4.16 8.45
CA ASN A 167 -1.23 4.46 9.68
C ASN A 167 -2.63 3.80 9.70
N LEU A 168 -3.32 3.79 8.59
CA LEU A 168 -4.66 3.20 8.49
C LEU A 168 -4.62 1.69 8.21
N ARG A 169 -3.72 1.23 7.33
CA ARG A 169 -3.80 -0.14 6.79
C ARG A 169 -2.91 -1.14 7.51
N CYS A 170 -1.87 -0.72 8.24
CA CYS A 170 -1.14 -1.59 9.16
C CYS A 170 -1.90 -1.83 10.49
N CYS A 171 -3.02 -1.14 10.72
CA CYS A 171 -3.86 -1.34 11.90
C CYS A 171 -4.53 -2.73 11.88
N ASN A 172 -4.60 -3.41 13.04
CA ASN A 172 -5.28 -4.71 13.17
C ASN A 172 -6.78 -4.66 12.82
N ARG A 173 -7.38 -3.48 12.78
CA ARG A 173 -8.77 -3.28 12.32
C ARG A 173 -8.91 -3.18 10.80
N ALA A 174 -7.81 -3.03 10.07
CA ALA A 174 -7.86 -3.11 8.61
C ALA A 174 -8.21 -4.54 8.17
N GLN A 175 -8.88 -4.66 7.03
CA GLN A 175 -9.17 -5.95 6.44
C GLN A 175 -7.84 -6.70 6.19
N TRP A 176 -7.84 -8.01 6.38
CA TRP A 176 -6.63 -8.83 6.43
C TRP A 176 -5.72 -8.65 5.21
N GLU A 177 -6.30 -8.62 3.99
CA GLU A 177 -5.55 -8.60 2.74
C GLU A 177 -4.83 -7.25 2.52
N ILE A 178 -5.54 -6.13 2.68
CA ILE A 178 -4.91 -4.80 2.55
C ILE A 178 -3.93 -4.53 3.70
N ARG A 179 -4.11 -5.16 4.86
CA ARG A 179 -3.16 -5.09 5.96
C ARG A 179 -1.86 -5.82 5.62
N GLU A 180 -1.94 -7.02 5.06
CA GLU A 180 -0.78 -7.76 4.56
C GLU A 180 -0.04 -6.95 3.48
N LEU A 181 -0.78 -6.41 2.50
CA LEU A 181 -0.23 -5.52 1.49
C LEU A 181 0.53 -4.34 2.12
N ALA A 182 -0.07 -3.67 3.10
CA ALA A 182 0.53 -2.50 3.73
C ALA A 182 1.86 -2.84 4.44
N TYR A 183 1.94 -3.98 5.13
CA TYR A 183 3.20 -4.42 5.75
C TYR A 183 4.28 -4.76 4.72
N LYS A 184 3.92 -5.39 3.60
CA LYS A 184 4.86 -5.67 2.51
C LYS A 184 5.38 -4.39 1.86
N MET A 185 4.50 -3.43 1.56
CA MET A 185 4.91 -2.12 1.03
C MET A 185 5.78 -1.36 2.03
N LEU A 186 5.48 -1.43 3.32
CA LEU A 186 6.28 -0.80 4.37
C LEU A 186 7.69 -1.40 4.45
N ALA A 187 7.82 -2.71 4.32
CA ALA A 187 9.13 -3.38 4.32
C ALA A 187 10.00 -2.89 3.14
N GLU A 188 9.44 -2.82 1.94
CA GLU A 188 10.11 -2.29 0.75
C GLU A 188 10.51 -0.82 0.92
N ALA A 189 9.60 0.02 1.45
CA ALA A 189 9.88 1.44 1.68
C ALA A 189 10.97 1.66 2.74
N LYS A 190 10.97 0.87 3.83
CA LYS A 190 12.02 0.92 4.86
C LYS A 190 13.38 0.51 4.34
N ALA A 191 13.46 -0.39 3.37
CA ALA A 191 14.72 -0.84 2.80
C ALA A 191 15.49 0.29 2.09
N VAL A 192 14.78 1.28 1.51
CA VAL A 192 15.37 2.39 0.76
C VAL A 192 15.31 3.75 1.47
N ALA A 193 14.47 3.88 2.49
CA ALA A 193 14.30 5.10 3.28
C ALA A 193 14.08 4.78 4.77
N PRO A 194 15.06 4.15 5.45
CA PRO A 194 14.92 3.68 6.81
C PRO A 194 14.62 4.80 7.82
N LEU A 195 15.20 5.98 7.65
CA LEU A 195 14.96 7.12 8.55
C LEU A 195 13.53 7.64 8.41
N LEU A 196 13.05 7.84 7.17
CA LEU A 196 11.69 8.34 6.92
C LEU A 196 10.63 7.40 7.47
N PHE A 197 10.79 6.09 7.31
CA PHE A 197 9.81 5.09 7.72
C PHE A 197 10.15 4.37 9.03
N LYS A 198 11.10 4.88 9.84
CA LYS A 198 11.57 4.29 11.11
C LYS A 198 10.41 3.81 11.98
N ASN A 199 9.49 4.71 12.29
CA ASN A 199 8.30 4.45 13.12
C ASN A 199 7.01 4.33 12.30
N ALA A 200 7.09 4.12 10.97
CA ALA A 200 5.90 3.94 10.15
C ALA A 200 5.22 2.60 10.47
N GLY A 201 3.89 2.61 10.41
CA GLY A 201 3.06 1.46 10.74
C GLY A 201 1.66 1.92 11.16
N ALA A 202 0.93 1.09 11.89
CA ALA A 202 -0.36 1.49 12.46
C ALA A 202 -0.25 2.79 13.26
N SER A 203 -1.31 3.61 13.33
CA SER A 203 -1.28 4.89 14.05
C SER A 203 -0.71 4.77 15.47
N CYS A 204 -1.05 3.70 16.19
CA CYS A 204 -0.54 3.46 17.54
C CYS A 204 1.00 3.22 17.57
N VAL A 205 1.57 2.63 16.53
CA VAL A 205 3.03 2.48 16.37
C VAL A 205 3.66 3.82 16.02
N ALA A 206 3.10 4.50 15.04
CA ALA A 206 3.67 5.77 14.54
C ALA A 206 3.63 6.88 15.60
N THR A 207 2.53 7.02 16.34
CA THR A 207 2.29 8.15 17.26
C THR A 207 2.42 7.81 18.75
N GLY A 208 2.44 6.51 19.11
CA GLY A 208 2.38 6.06 20.51
C GLY A 208 0.98 6.17 21.12
N HIS A 209 -0.06 6.43 20.29
CA HIS A 209 -1.44 6.56 20.72
C HIS A 209 -2.39 5.81 19.77
N CYS A 210 -3.40 5.14 20.34
CA CYS A 210 -4.47 4.51 19.56
C CYS A 210 -5.63 5.49 19.35
N PRO A 211 -5.92 5.94 18.12
CA PRO A 211 -7.00 6.90 17.86
C PRO A 211 -8.40 6.28 17.89
N GLU A 212 -8.52 4.95 17.98
CA GLU A 212 -9.78 4.23 17.82
C GLU A 212 -10.71 4.28 19.05
N GLY A 213 -10.24 4.80 20.19
CA GLY A 213 -11.03 4.92 21.42
C GLY A 213 -11.69 3.59 21.82
N ALA A 214 -13.01 3.59 21.98
CA ALA A 214 -13.79 2.39 22.34
C ALA A 214 -13.75 1.29 21.26
N MET A 215 -13.38 1.63 20.02
CA MET A 215 -13.28 0.71 18.90
C MET A 215 -11.88 0.10 18.74
N THR A 216 -11.03 0.22 19.76
CA THR A 216 -9.67 -0.35 19.75
C THR A 216 -9.68 -1.87 19.49
N CYS A 217 -8.60 -2.37 18.86
CA CYS A 217 -8.41 -3.82 18.68
C CYS A 217 -7.96 -4.56 19.96
N GLY A 218 -7.72 -3.85 21.07
CA GLY A 218 -7.23 -4.41 22.33
C GLY A 218 -5.74 -4.77 22.36
N LYS A 219 -5.02 -4.66 21.23
CA LYS A 219 -3.61 -5.10 21.09
C LYS A 219 -2.59 -3.96 21.17
N PHE A 220 -2.93 -2.84 21.78
CA PHE A 220 -2.04 -1.67 21.85
C PHE A 220 -0.68 -2.02 22.46
N ALA A 221 -0.66 -2.77 23.57
CA ALA A 221 0.59 -3.15 24.26
C ALA A 221 1.52 -4.04 23.41
N GLU A 222 0.96 -4.84 22.51
CA GLU A 222 1.73 -5.65 21.55
C GLU A 222 2.27 -4.77 20.42
N MET A 223 1.38 -3.95 19.84
CA MET A 223 1.71 -3.11 18.69
C MET A 223 2.79 -2.08 19.01
N ILE A 224 2.74 -1.46 20.20
CA ILE A 224 3.71 -0.42 20.58
C ILE A 224 5.15 -0.97 20.69
N LYS A 225 5.34 -2.26 20.92
CA LYS A 225 6.66 -2.91 20.92
C LYS A 225 7.33 -2.89 19.54
N MET A 226 6.59 -2.63 18.47
CA MET A 226 7.13 -2.49 17.11
C MET A 226 7.72 -1.09 16.86
N ARG A 227 7.52 -0.14 17.78
CA ARG A 227 8.09 1.20 17.73
C ARG A 227 9.56 1.15 18.15
N VAL A 228 10.43 1.79 17.35
CA VAL A 228 11.88 1.85 17.57
C VAL A 228 12.29 3.19 18.19
#